data_910c72de47ab8183806406eabb06f460
#
_entry.id   910c72de47ab8183806406eabb06f460
#
_cell.length_a   1.000
_cell.length_b   1.000
_cell.length_c   1.000
_cell.angle_alpha   90.00
_cell.angle_beta   90.00
_cell.angle_gamma   90.00
#
_symmetry.space_group_name_H-M   'P 1'
#
loop_
_entity.id
_entity.type
_entity.pdbx_description
1 polymer ?
#
loop_
_entity_poly.entity_id
_entity_poly.type
_entity_poly.pdbx_seq_one_letter_code
_entity_poly.pdbx_strand_id
1 'polypeptide(L)'
;PEPPPPGPPGEVLLFRMRDHGKLDKLSSRLGVLTRTNSEAILGAMRPNYEPEQDFSEGVAITSSFHPDDHTHIEPVRYGKGSNAIGLLQTVLSDGGGRLPRPLKTLGVAVRHPAATLRSLSVRNWSERTVIALVMQTDDNSLELGSKKGRFGRRLTSRPGGGTPPPKWIPEGHVAIRKAADKIGGDPGGSFADVFDIPMTAHFL
;
A
#
# COMPACT_ATOMS: atom_id res chain seq x y z
N PRO A 1 12.08 -15.28 -20.86
CA PRO A 1 10.96 -15.42 -19.95
C PRO A 1 10.41 -14.04 -19.64
N GLU A 2 9.14 -13.78 -20.01
CA GLU A 2 8.47 -12.54 -19.70
C GLU A 2 8.30 -12.41 -18.17
N PRO A 3 8.51 -11.24 -17.59
CA PRO A 3 8.17 -11.01 -16.21
C PRO A 3 6.67 -11.27 -16.00
N PRO A 4 6.27 -11.89 -14.90
CA PRO A 4 4.86 -12.09 -14.61
C PRO A 4 4.16 -10.75 -14.55
N PRO A 5 2.96 -10.60 -15.13
CA PRO A 5 2.19 -9.38 -15.02
C PRO A 5 1.83 -9.12 -13.55
N PRO A 6 1.81 -7.86 -13.12
CA PRO A 6 1.33 -7.52 -11.78
C PRO A 6 -0.13 -7.93 -11.63
N GLY A 7 -0.45 -8.56 -10.54
CA GLY A 7 -1.80 -9.01 -10.18
C GLY A 7 -1.78 -10.25 -9.29
N PRO A 8 -2.93 -10.67 -8.73
CA PRO A 8 -2.99 -11.86 -7.90
C PRO A 8 -2.50 -13.07 -8.70
N PRO A 9 -1.53 -13.84 -8.19
CA PRO A 9 -0.90 -14.94 -8.93
C PRO A 9 -1.91 -15.99 -9.42
N GLY A 10 -2.95 -16.26 -8.63
CA GLY A 10 -3.99 -17.23 -8.98
C GLY A 10 -4.82 -16.81 -10.19
N GLU A 11 -5.29 -15.55 -10.23
CA GLU A 11 -6.11 -15.05 -11.34
C GLU A 11 -5.30 -14.95 -12.64
N VAL A 12 -4.05 -14.48 -12.54
CA VAL A 12 -3.13 -14.47 -13.71
C VAL A 12 -2.99 -15.85 -14.31
N LEU A 13 -2.82 -16.87 -13.47
CA LEU A 13 -2.71 -18.25 -13.91
C LEU A 13 -4.01 -18.72 -14.57
N LEU A 14 -5.18 -18.48 -13.96
CA LEU A 14 -6.47 -18.86 -14.48
C LEU A 14 -6.76 -18.20 -15.83
N PHE A 15 -6.49 -16.89 -15.98
CA PHE A 15 -6.62 -16.21 -17.28
C PHE A 15 -5.70 -16.82 -18.34
N ARG A 16 -4.45 -17.14 -18.01
CA ARG A 16 -3.53 -17.80 -18.94
C ARG A 16 -4.01 -19.17 -19.34
N MET A 17 -4.46 -19.99 -18.40
CA MET A 17 -4.93 -21.34 -18.68
C MET A 17 -6.19 -21.32 -19.54
N ARG A 18 -7.12 -20.41 -19.29
CA ARG A 18 -8.29 -20.19 -20.15
C ARG A 18 -7.87 -19.78 -21.55
N ASP A 19 -7.00 -18.78 -21.67
CA ASP A 19 -6.57 -18.23 -22.94
C ASP A 19 -5.74 -19.21 -23.79
N HIS A 20 -5.14 -20.22 -23.16
CA HIS A 20 -4.46 -21.33 -23.83
C HIS A 20 -5.36 -22.57 -24.04
N GLY A 21 -6.65 -22.47 -23.76
CA GLY A 21 -7.59 -23.59 -23.93
C GLY A 21 -7.33 -24.79 -23.00
N LYS A 22 -6.66 -24.55 -21.84
CA LYS A 22 -6.39 -25.60 -20.85
C LYS A 22 -7.53 -25.76 -19.85
N LEU A 23 -8.32 -24.71 -19.64
CA LEU A 23 -9.48 -24.68 -18.75
C LEU A 23 -10.65 -24.01 -19.49
N ASP A 24 -11.30 -24.78 -20.33
CA ASP A 24 -12.44 -24.33 -21.18
C ASP A 24 -13.75 -24.12 -20.39
N LYS A 25 -13.86 -24.75 -19.22
CA LYS A 25 -15.05 -24.66 -18.33
C LYS A 25 -14.97 -23.56 -17.27
N LEU A 26 -13.98 -22.67 -17.34
CA LEU A 26 -13.92 -21.52 -16.44
C LEU A 26 -15.10 -20.58 -16.67
N SER A 27 -15.65 -20.08 -15.57
CA SER A 27 -16.75 -19.11 -15.60
C SER A 27 -16.36 -17.87 -16.41
N SER A 28 -17.30 -17.36 -17.20
CA SER A 28 -17.19 -16.07 -17.87
C SER A 28 -17.07 -14.88 -16.89
N ARG A 29 -17.39 -15.13 -15.63
CA ARG A 29 -17.25 -14.12 -14.55
C ARG A 29 -15.86 -14.07 -13.90
N LEU A 30 -14.90 -14.83 -14.42
CA LEU A 30 -13.52 -14.75 -13.94
C LEU A 30 -13.00 -13.31 -14.02
N GLY A 31 -12.57 -12.76 -12.89
CA GLY A 31 -12.11 -11.38 -12.73
C GLY A 31 -13.21 -10.33 -12.55
N VAL A 32 -14.49 -10.74 -12.55
CA VAL A 32 -15.63 -9.84 -12.29
C VAL A 32 -15.87 -9.74 -10.79
N LEU A 33 -16.02 -8.51 -10.27
CA LEU A 33 -16.20 -8.22 -8.85
C LEU A 33 -15.04 -8.71 -7.97
N THR A 34 -13.83 -8.59 -8.44
CA THR A 34 -12.64 -8.83 -7.60
C THR A 34 -12.61 -7.79 -6.49
N ARG A 35 -12.85 -8.22 -5.26
CA ARG A 35 -12.89 -7.33 -4.09
C ARG A 35 -11.50 -6.86 -3.72
N THR A 36 -11.41 -5.64 -3.20
CA THR A 36 -10.18 -5.07 -2.65
C THR A 36 -10.44 -4.65 -1.20
N ASN A 37 -9.39 -4.63 -0.40
CA ASN A 37 -9.45 -4.13 0.98
C ASN A 37 -9.14 -2.64 1.10
N SER A 38 -9.12 -1.90 0.00
CA SER A 38 -8.87 -0.44 0.00
C SER A 38 -7.72 -0.06 0.93
N GLU A 39 -6.53 -0.47 0.57
CA GLU A 39 -5.39 -0.47 1.48
C GLU A 39 -4.53 0.77 1.34
N ALA A 40 -4.00 1.27 2.46
CA ALA A 40 -2.91 2.24 2.49
C ALA A 40 -1.80 1.74 3.42
N ILE A 41 -0.55 1.86 2.97
CA ILE A 41 0.63 1.52 3.77
C ILE A 41 1.28 2.82 4.23
N LEU A 42 1.24 3.06 5.53
CA LEU A 42 1.79 4.24 6.17
C LEU A 42 2.88 3.83 7.17
N GLY A 43 3.77 4.76 7.52
CA GLY A 43 4.85 4.48 8.46
C GLY A 43 5.14 5.64 9.40
N ALA A 44 5.57 5.33 10.60
CA ALA A 44 6.15 6.29 11.54
C ALA A 44 7.60 5.90 11.78
N MET A 45 8.53 6.76 11.44
CA MET A 45 9.96 6.46 11.43
C MET A 45 10.69 7.32 12.44
N ARG A 46 11.43 6.69 13.37
CA ARG A 46 12.32 7.40 14.29
C ARG A 46 13.52 7.98 13.55
N PRO A 47 14.04 9.15 13.98
CA PRO A 47 15.22 9.73 13.37
C PRO A 47 16.45 8.84 13.48
N ASN A 48 16.62 8.15 14.62
CA ASN A 48 17.75 7.29 14.92
C ASN A 48 17.29 5.89 15.29
N TYR A 49 18.17 4.91 15.07
CA TYR A 49 18.01 3.56 15.60
C TYR A 49 18.42 3.54 17.07
N GLU A 50 17.61 2.93 17.90
CA GLU A 50 17.86 2.70 19.32
C GLU A 50 17.66 1.20 19.59
N PRO A 51 18.73 0.47 20.00
CA PRO A 51 18.66 -0.98 20.19
C PRO A 51 17.60 -1.45 21.18
N GLU A 52 17.31 -0.62 22.20
CA GLU A 52 16.31 -0.91 23.24
C GLU A 52 14.85 -0.82 22.71
N GLN A 53 14.69 -0.27 21.52
CA GLN A 53 13.39 -0.08 20.87
C GLN A 53 13.46 -0.52 19.40
N ASP A 54 13.87 -1.75 19.18
CA ASP A 54 13.91 -2.37 17.85
C ASP A 54 12.51 -2.78 17.42
N PHE A 55 11.97 -2.13 16.38
CA PHE A 55 10.63 -2.43 15.88
C PHE A 55 10.59 -3.64 14.94
N SER A 56 11.72 -4.22 14.59
CA SER A 56 11.80 -5.42 13.74
C SER A 56 11.58 -6.72 14.49
N GLU A 57 11.59 -6.69 15.83
CA GLU A 57 11.45 -7.87 16.65
C GLU A 57 9.97 -8.21 16.94
N GLY A 58 9.64 -9.51 16.90
CA GLY A 58 8.33 -10.04 17.23
C GLY A 58 7.53 -10.53 16.02
N VAL A 59 6.25 -10.77 16.24
CA VAL A 59 5.32 -11.26 15.21
C VAL A 59 5.01 -10.15 14.21
N ALA A 60 4.89 -10.50 12.93
CA ALA A 60 4.70 -9.54 11.86
C ALA A 60 3.44 -8.67 12.03
N ILE A 61 2.32 -9.28 12.42
CA ILE A 61 1.06 -8.58 12.70
C ILE A 61 0.56 -9.10 14.06
N THR A 62 0.37 -8.19 15.02
CA THR A 62 0.07 -8.57 16.42
C THR A 62 -1.27 -8.08 16.93
N SER A 63 -1.82 -7.07 16.35
CA SER A 63 -3.03 -6.39 16.84
C SER A 63 -3.70 -5.61 15.73
N SER A 64 -4.95 -5.26 15.93
CA SER A 64 -5.66 -4.31 15.09
C SER A 64 -6.46 -3.35 15.97
N PHE A 65 -6.75 -2.18 15.45
CA PHE A 65 -7.69 -1.24 16.06
C PHE A 65 -8.56 -0.60 14.99
N HIS A 66 -9.74 -0.17 15.39
CA HIS A 66 -10.77 0.35 14.50
C HIS A 66 -11.03 1.81 14.86
N PRO A 67 -10.53 2.79 14.07
CA PRO A 67 -10.84 4.21 14.33
C PRO A 67 -12.30 4.55 14.06
N ASP A 68 -12.97 3.78 13.22
CA ASP A 68 -14.39 3.86 12.88
C ASP A 68 -14.92 2.47 12.44
N ASP A 69 -16.21 2.39 12.05
CA ASP A 69 -16.89 1.13 11.70
C ASP A 69 -16.41 0.52 10.36
N HIS A 70 -15.70 1.29 9.53
CA HIS A 70 -15.29 0.89 8.18
C HIS A 70 -13.77 0.72 8.05
N THR A 71 -13.01 1.27 8.97
CA THR A 71 -11.55 1.29 8.89
C THR A 71 -10.94 0.45 10.00
N HIS A 72 -10.01 -0.43 9.66
CA HIS A 72 -9.14 -1.08 10.64
C HIS A 72 -7.67 -0.87 10.28
N ILE A 73 -6.84 -0.84 11.30
CA ILE A 73 -5.42 -0.54 11.17
C ILE A 73 -4.63 -1.59 11.92
N GLU A 74 -3.68 -2.20 11.23
CA GLU A 74 -2.80 -3.22 11.78
C GLU A 74 -1.36 -2.72 11.79
N PRO A 75 -0.67 -2.71 12.95
CA PRO A 75 0.77 -2.50 12.97
C PRO A 75 1.47 -3.71 12.38
N VAL A 76 2.33 -3.45 11.40
CA VAL A 76 3.11 -4.47 10.69
C VAL A 76 4.59 -4.28 10.98
N ARG A 77 5.30 -5.39 11.14
CA ARG A 77 6.75 -5.44 11.30
C ARG A 77 7.40 -6.19 10.16
N TYR A 78 8.49 -5.64 9.69
CA TYR A 78 9.41 -6.36 8.82
C TYR A 78 10.62 -6.82 9.63
N GLY A 79 11.07 -8.05 9.38
CA GLY A 79 12.24 -8.59 10.06
C GLY A 79 13.49 -7.74 9.85
N LYS A 80 14.40 -7.83 10.79
CA LYS A 80 15.68 -7.10 10.77
C LYS A 80 16.41 -7.25 9.44
N GLY A 81 16.86 -6.12 8.90
CA GLY A 81 17.54 -6.08 7.60
C GLY A 81 16.62 -5.94 6.38
N SER A 82 15.29 -5.90 6.55
CA SER A 82 14.34 -5.64 5.45
C SER A 82 14.33 -4.16 5.01
N ASN A 83 15.49 -3.55 4.98
CA ASN A 83 15.66 -2.11 4.82
C ASN A 83 15.32 -1.60 3.42
N ALA A 84 15.42 -2.44 2.38
CA ALA A 84 15.12 -2.04 1.00
C ALA A 84 13.66 -1.60 0.79
N ILE A 85 12.74 -2.06 1.64
CA ILE A 85 11.33 -1.66 1.61
C ILE A 85 11.19 -0.16 1.91
N GLY A 86 12.10 0.42 2.68
CA GLY A 86 12.16 1.86 2.94
C GLY A 86 12.27 2.73 1.70
N LEU A 87 12.73 2.19 0.56
CA LEU A 87 12.75 2.90 -0.73
C LEU A 87 11.34 3.23 -1.25
N LEU A 88 10.33 2.54 -0.76
CA LEU A 88 8.92 2.81 -1.11
C LEU A 88 8.28 3.86 -0.21
N GLN A 89 8.98 4.32 0.82
CA GLN A 89 8.49 5.33 1.76
C GLN A 89 8.83 6.75 1.30
N THR A 90 7.94 7.68 1.60
CA THR A 90 8.15 9.12 1.43
C THR A 90 7.52 9.89 2.59
N VAL A 91 7.69 11.21 2.62
CA VAL A 91 7.01 12.06 3.61
C VAL A 91 5.49 11.98 3.46
N LEU A 92 4.78 12.06 4.56
CA LEU A 92 3.32 11.99 4.58
C LEU A 92 2.71 13.24 3.96
N SER A 93 1.90 13.08 2.93
CA SER A 93 1.11 14.16 2.32
C SER A 93 -0.35 13.76 2.23
N ASP A 94 -1.26 14.65 2.66
CA ASP A 94 -2.69 14.37 2.62
C ASP A 94 -3.24 14.41 1.20
N GLY A 95 -4.16 13.49 0.90
CA GLY A 95 -4.94 13.48 -0.33
C GLY A 95 -6.04 14.55 -0.33
N GLY A 96 -6.94 14.47 -1.31
CA GLY A 96 -8.10 15.36 -1.45
C GLY A 96 -7.74 16.82 -1.78
N GLY A 97 -8.78 17.67 -1.86
CA GLY A 97 -8.64 19.09 -2.17
C GLY A 97 -8.29 19.37 -3.63
N ARG A 98 -8.02 20.67 -3.96
CA ARG A 98 -7.83 21.14 -5.33
C ARG A 98 -6.40 21.01 -5.87
N LEU A 99 -5.41 20.95 -4.97
CA LEU A 99 -4.01 20.84 -5.38
C LEU A 99 -3.64 19.37 -5.65
N PRO A 100 -2.96 19.07 -6.75
CA PRO A 100 -2.41 17.75 -7.01
C PRO A 100 -1.49 17.29 -5.88
N ARG A 101 -1.59 16.01 -5.51
CA ARG A 101 -0.83 15.45 -4.38
C ARG A 101 0.70 15.58 -4.53
N PRO A 102 1.30 15.44 -5.73
CA PRO A 102 2.73 15.70 -5.90
C PRO A 102 3.17 17.10 -5.45
N LEU A 103 2.36 18.13 -5.74
CA LEU A 103 2.66 19.49 -5.29
C LEU A 103 2.54 19.66 -3.77
N LYS A 104 1.56 18.99 -3.16
CA LYS A 104 1.45 18.94 -1.70
C LYS A 104 2.65 18.24 -1.07
N THR A 105 3.06 17.09 -1.62
CA THR A 105 4.24 16.35 -1.17
C THR A 105 5.50 17.21 -1.28
N LEU A 106 5.67 17.94 -2.39
CA LEU A 106 6.78 18.89 -2.53
C LEU A 106 6.72 19.99 -1.46
N GLY A 107 5.53 20.52 -1.19
CA GLY A 107 5.32 21.52 -0.14
C GLY A 107 5.67 21.00 1.26
N VAL A 108 5.34 19.74 1.57
CA VAL A 108 5.75 19.08 2.81
C VAL A 108 7.27 18.89 2.85
N ALA A 109 7.86 18.42 1.76
CA ALA A 109 9.29 18.20 1.65
C ALA A 109 10.11 19.49 1.89
N VAL A 110 9.65 20.60 1.35
CA VAL A 110 10.30 21.92 1.55
C VAL A 110 10.13 22.42 2.98
N ARG A 111 8.98 22.20 3.61
CA ARG A 111 8.73 22.61 4.99
C ARG A 111 9.43 21.74 6.03
N HIS A 112 9.67 20.48 5.71
CA HIS A 112 10.27 19.49 6.60
C HIS A 112 11.49 18.81 5.95
N PRO A 113 12.55 19.56 5.59
CA PRO A 113 13.68 19.03 4.84
C PRO A 113 14.44 17.92 5.57
N ALA A 114 14.56 18.02 6.90
CA ALA A 114 15.21 17.00 7.71
C ALA A 114 14.44 15.67 7.69
N ALA A 115 13.11 15.71 7.83
CA ALA A 115 12.25 14.52 7.74
C ALA A 115 12.32 13.90 6.34
N THR A 116 12.32 14.74 5.31
CA THR A 116 12.46 14.30 3.91
C THR A 116 13.80 13.58 3.69
N LEU A 117 14.91 14.14 4.13
CA LEU A 117 16.21 13.48 4.01
C LEU A 117 16.27 12.16 4.79
N ARG A 118 15.65 12.11 5.98
CA ARG A 118 15.57 10.88 6.76
C ARG A 118 14.72 9.81 6.07
N SER A 119 13.62 10.19 5.40
CA SER A 119 12.75 9.24 4.67
C SER A 119 13.48 8.61 3.47
N LEU A 120 14.49 9.25 2.91
CA LEU A 120 15.33 8.70 1.84
C LEU A 120 16.40 7.72 2.36
N SER A 121 16.62 7.68 3.68
CA SER A 121 17.63 6.81 4.28
C SER A 121 17.05 5.46 4.65
N VAL A 122 17.50 4.42 3.99
CA VAL A 122 17.12 3.02 4.30
C VAL A 122 17.93 2.40 5.44
N ARG A 123 18.88 3.12 6.03
CA ARG A 123 19.74 2.58 7.10
C ARG A 123 18.89 2.24 8.33
N ASN A 124 18.93 0.98 8.74
CA ASN A 124 18.14 0.45 9.86
C ASN A 124 16.64 0.80 9.76
N TRP A 125 16.12 0.80 8.53
CA TRP A 125 14.75 1.22 8.32
C TRP A 125 13.74 0.29 9.01
N SER A 126 13.90 -1.02 8.91
CA SER A 126 13.01 -1.99 9.55
C SER A 126 13.04 -1.91 11.08
N GLU A 127 14.20 -1.56 11.65
CA GLU A 127 14.40 -1.51 13.08
C GLU A 127 13.84 -0.23 13.73
N ARG A 128 13.70 0.85 12.95
CA ARG A 128 13.28 2.17 13.44
C ARG A 128 11.93 2.65 12.91
N THR A 129 11.21 1.79 12.15
CA THR A 129 9.94 2.17 11.53
C THR A 129 8.81 1.28 12.01
N VAL A 130 7.74 1.91 12.50
CA VAL A 130 6.44 1.26 12.73
C VAL A 130 5.61 1.46 11.47
N ILE A 131 5.11 0.37 10.91
CA ILE A 131 4.26 0.39 9.71
C ILE A 131 2.82 0.18 10.13
N ALA A 132 1.92 0.94 9.54
CA ALA A 132 0.49 0.78 9.68
C ALA A 132 -0.11 0.35 8.33
N LEU A 133 -0.70 -0.81 8.32
CA LEU A 133 -1.54 -1.31 7.25
C LEU A 133 -2.96 -0.83 7.53
N VAL A 134 -3.44 0.11 6.72
CA VAL A 134 -4.77 0.70 6.88
C VAL A 134 -5.68 0.10 5.83
N MET A 135 -6.79 -0.48 6.24
CA MET A 135 -7.74 -1.18 5.37
C MET A 135 -9.16 -0.71 5.62
N GLN A 136 -9.98 -0.72 4.58
CA GLN A 136 -11.40 -0.38 4.67
C GLN A 136 -12.29 -1.51 4.16
N THR A 137 -13.47 -1.64 4.76
CA THR A 137 -14.48 -2.65 4.43
C THR A 137 -15.54 -2.13 3.45
N ASP A 138 -15.21 -1.09 2.68
CA ASP A 138 -16.12 -0.51 1.71
C ASP A 138 -16.45 -1.48 0.56
N ASP A 139 -17.68 -1.35 0.02
CA ASP A 139 -18.10 -2.12 -1.14
C ASP A 139 -17.48 -1.58 -2.42
N ASN A 140 -16.21 -1.93 -2.63
CA ASN A 140 -15.48 -1.61 -3.84
C ASN A 140 -14.95 -2.86 -4.52
N SER A 141 -14.80 -2.77 -5.83
CA SER A 141 -14.31 -3.89 -6.63
C SER A 141 -13.55 -3.41 -7.86
N LEU A 142 -12.73 -4.31 -8.36
CA LEU A 142 -12.07 -4.18 -9.65
C LEU A 142 -12.62 -5.24 -10.61
N GLU A 143 -12.58 -4.94 -11.89
CA GLU A 143 -12.68 -5.95 -12.93
C GLU A 143 -11.28 -6.24 -13.46
N LEU A 144 -10.88 -7.49 -13.35
CA LEU A 144 -9.62 -7.98 -13.90
C LEU A 144 -9.86 -8.62 -15.26
N GLY A 145 -8.92 -8.46 -16.16
CA GLY A 145 -8.99 -9.03 -17.49
C GLY A 145 -7.61 -9.29 -18.09
N SER A 146 -7.58 -10.02 -19.18
CA SER A 146 -6.36 -10.29 -19.94
C SER A 146 -6.45 -9.64 -21.31
N LYS A 147 -5.46 -8.81 -21.68
CA LYS A 147 -5.35 -8.21 -23.01
C LYS A 147 -4.09 -8.66 -23.73
N LYS A 148 -4.20 -8.90 -25.04
CA LYS A 148 -3.05 -9.14 -25.90
C LYS A 148 -2.26 -7.84 -26.07
N GLY A 149 -0.99 -7.85 -25.74
CA GLY A 149 -0.05 -6.75 -25.92
C GLY A 149 1.00 -7.10 -26.97
N ARG A 150 1.94 -6.18 -27.21
CA ARG A 150 3.03 -6.37 -28.19
C ARG A 150 3.96 -7.53 -27.84
N PHE A 151 4.17 -7.76 -26.53
CA PHE A 151 5.08 -8.80 -26.01
C PHE A 151 4.34 -9.95 -25.31
N GLY A 152 3.10 -10.24 -25.69
CA GLY A 152 2.28 -11.29 -25.10
C GLY A 152 1.01 -10.74 -24.43
N ARG A 153 0.36 -11.59 -23.63
CA ARG A 153 -0.85 -11.19 -22.88
C ARG A 153 -0.46 -10.64 -21.51
N ARG A 154 -1.12 -9.54 -21.11
CA ARG A 154 -0.93 -8.89 -19.82
C ARG A 154 -2.27 -8.80 -19.07
N LEU A 155 -2.20 -8.89 -17.76
CA LEU A 155 -3.33 -8.58 -16.88
C LEU A 155 -3.66 -7.09 -16.99
N THR A 156 -4.93 -6.78 -16.99
CA THR A 156 -5.43 -5.40 -16.93
C THR A 156 -6.48 -5.30 -15.85
N SER A 157 -6.54 -4.18 -15.17
CA SER A 157 -7.61 -3.85 -14.22
C SER A 157 -8.36 -2.62 -14.70
N ARG A 158 -9.64 -2.55 -14.32
CA ARG A 158 -10.49 -1.37 -14.46
C ARG A 158 -11.41 -1.27 -13.24
N PRO A 159 -11.94 -0.09 -12.92
CA PRO A 159 -12.94 0.03 -11.87
C PRO A 159 -14.09 -0.95 -12.13
N GLY A 160 -14.49 -1.68 -11.09
CA GLY A 160 -15.64 -2.59 -11.11
C GLY A 160 -16.94 -1.85 -10.81
N GLY A 161 -17.97 -2.61 -10.43
CA GLY A 161 -19.20 -2.01 -9.91
C GLY A 161 -19.01 -1.49 -8.48
N GLY A 162 -19.80 -0.51 -8.07
CA GLY A 162 -19.74 0.07 -6.73
C GLY A 162 -18.84 1.31 -6.62
N THR A 163 -18.46 1.64 -5.40
CA THR A 163 -17.57 2.77 -5.10
C THR A 163 -16.14 2.44 -5.54
N PRO A 164 -15.44 3.33 -6.24
CA PRO A 164 -14.04 3.08 -6.59
C PRO A 164 -13.18 3.03 -5.32
N PRO A 165 -12.08 2.23 -5.30
CA PRO A 165 -11.16 2.22 -4.18
C PRO A 165 -10.65 3.63 -3.84
N PRO A 166 -10.61 4.02 -2.55
CA PRO A 166 -10.18 5.35 -2.14
C PRO A 166 -8.71 5.58 -2.50
N LYS A 167 -8.41 6.80 -2.91
CA LYS A 167 -7.04 7.25 -3.18
C LYS A 167 -6.34 7.76 -1.92
N TRP A 168 -7.07 7.90 -0.83
CA TRP A 168 -6.61 8.43 0.43
C TRP A 168 -7.57 8.06 1.54
N ILE A 169 -7.00 7.60 2.67
CA ILE A 169 -7.74 7.19 3.88
C ILE A 169 -7.30 8.13 5.02
N PRO A 170 -8.09 9.18 5.33
CA PRO A 170 -7.71 10.19 6.33
C PRO A 170 -7.52 9.63 7.73
N GLU A 171 -8.27 8.61 8.13
CA GLU A 171 -8.19 7.93 9.42
C GLU A 171 -6.79 7.34 9.65
N GLY A 172 -6.24 6.71 8.62
CA GLY A 172 -4.87 6.19 8.63
C GLY A 172 -3.83 7.30 8.81
N HIS A 173 -4.02 8.43 8.14
CA HIS A 173 -3.13 9.58 8.27
C HIS A 173 -3.15 10.20 9.67
N VAL A 174 -4.32 10.27 10.30
CA VAL A 174 -4.45 10.71 11.70
C VAL A 174 -3.74 9.74 12.64
N ALA A 175 -3.96 8.44 12.44
CA ALA A 175 -3.36 7.40 13.26
C ALA A 175 -1.83 7.42 13.19
N ILE A 176 -1.26 7.51 11.96
CA ILE A 176 0.20 7.46 11.79
C ILE A 176 0.89 8.73 12.32
N ARG A 177 0.24 9.91 12.26
CA ARG A 177 0.76 11.12 12.93
C ARG A 177 0.84 10.92 14.43
N LYS A 178 -0.22 10.40 15.06
CA LYS A 178 -0.23 10.10 16.50
C LYS A 178 0.85 9.08 16.88
N ALA A 179 1.03 8.06 16.06
CA ALA A 179 2.10 7.08 16.26
C ALA A 179 3.49 7.73 16.16
N ALA A 180 3.71 8.58 15.15
CA ALA A 180 4.96 9.32 14.98
C ALA A 180 5.25 10.23 16.17
N ASP A 181 4.26 11.00 16.63
CA ASP A 181 4.39 11.86 17.82
C ASP A 181 4.77 11.03 19.05
N LYS A 182 4.14 9.86 19.24
CA LYS A 182 4.39 8.99 20.40
C LYS A 182 5.78 8.40 20.43
N ILE A 183 6.37 8.09 19.26
CA ILE A 183 7.72 7.53 19.16
C ILE A 183 8.80 8.60 18.93
N GLY A 184 8.43 9.88 18.89
CA GLY A 184 9.36 10.97 18.55
C GLY A 184 9.90 10.87 17.13
N GLY A 185 9.06 10.44 16.19
CA GLY A 185 9.43 10.15 14.80
C GLY A 185 8.74 11.04 13.78
N ASP A 186 9.00 10.76 12.52
CA ASP A 186 8.40 11.44 11.38
C ASP A 186 7.31 10.55 10.74
N PRO A 187 6.12 11.08 10.43
CA PRO A 187 5.10 10.33 9.71
C PRO A 187 5.45 10.24 8.22
N GLY A 188 5.23 9.07 7.63
CA GLY A 188 5.49 8.77 6.23
C GLY A 188 4.34 8.06 5.54
N GLY A 189 4.26 8.22 4.23
CA GLY A 189 3.36 7.51 3.35
C GLY A 189 4.13 6.69 2.31
N SER A 190 3.41 6.10 1.37
CA SER A 190 4.02 5.37 0.26
C SER A 190 4.25 6.28 -0.96
N PHE A 191 5.16 5.89 -1.86
CA PHE A 191 5.31 6.58 -3.14
C PHE A 191 4.05 6.50 -4.02
N ALA A 192 3.25 5.45 -3.88
CA ALA A 192 1.98 5.31 -4.58
C ALA A 192 1.01 6.44 -4.22
N ASP A 193 1.01 6.84 -2.94
CA ASP A 193 0.18 7.92 -2.43
C ASP A 193 0.47 9.27 -3.10
N VAL A 194 1.73 9.54 -3.45
CA VAL A 194 2.12 10.80 -4.12
C VAL A 194 1.38 10.99 -5.43
N PHE A 195 1.08 9.90 -6.11
CA PHE A 195 0.40 9.90 -7.42
C PHE A 195 -1.09 9.55 -7.33
N ASP A 196 -1.66 9.52 -6.14
CA ASP A 196 -3.06 9.11 -5.90
C ASP A 196 -3.39 7.73 -6.49
N ILE A 197 -2.40 6.80 -6.44
CA ILE A 197 -2.57 5.42 -6.89
C ILE A 197 -3.18 4.62 -5.75
N PRO A 198 -4.43 4.13 -5.89
CA PRO A 198 -5.02 3.25 -4.90
C PRO A 198 -4.18 1.98 -4.76
N MET A 199 -3.92 1.57 -3.53
CA MET A 199 -3.21 0.32 -3.26
C MET A 199 -4.18 -0.75 -2.80
N THR A 200 -3.86 -1.98 -3.12
CA THR A 200 -4.47 -3.16 -2.52
C THR A 200 -3.45 -4.29 -2.56
N ALA A 201 -3.14 -4.86 -1.42
CA ALA A 201 -2.25 -6.00 -1.31
C ALA A 201 -3.04 -7.31 -1.22
N HIS A 202 -4.33 -7.23 -0.87
CA HIS A 202 -5.19 -8.37 -0.71
C HIS A 202 -6.39 -8.27 -1.65
N PHE A 203 -6.64 -9.36 -2.37
CA PHE A 203 -7.81 -9.54 -3.23
C PHE A 203 -8.64 -10.69 -2.69
N LEU A 204 -9.95 -10.49 -2.63
CA LEU A 204 -10.92 -11.47 -2.19
C LEU A 204 -11.85 -11.90 -3.34
#